data_f4362f8f02ec86c05d217d54c093ffc5
#
_entry.id   f4362f8f02ec86c05d217d54c093ffc5
#
_cell.length_a   1.000
_cell.length_b   1.000
_cell.length_c   1.000
_cell.angle_alpha   90.00
_cell.angle_beta   90.00
_cell.angle_gamma   90.00
#
_symmetry.space_group_name_H-M   'P 1'
#
loop_
_entity.id
_entity.type
_entity.pdbx_description
1 polymer ?
#
loop_
_entity_poly.entity_id
_entity_poly.type
_entity_poly.pdbx_seq_one_letter_code
_entity_poly.pdbx_strand_id
1 'polypeptide(L)'
;MSKELMIERIEKAQKEIEAKREKIQQGKFRQNYHFMAETGWINDPNGLIYFKGKYHFFYQYNPYSGFWDCMHWGHAVSEDMIHWEYLPLALAPSEVYDDHLKGGCFSGSAIEHDGKLFLIYTGTCNNGNGFEQAQCIAYSEDGIHFEKYEGNPVITAPEGVPTDLFRDPKVWKHDDTYYVVCGASQNGFAQARLYKSTDMFHWEFVNVLAESRGEWGYMWECPDFYPVGDKYVLMFSPMGGKERTSVYLVGNFDYDTGKFFYTTSGEIDWGFDYYAPQSFLALDGRRILVGWANAWDWMPFWKDWGPTYQEGWCGFFNIPREVVLAEDNTLKFIPVKELQDLRKNKQEEADILIKEDEKKELRSGCVYETEMRINLKKSTADKIRLNLRMSQGKKTEILFDLRKAEAYFDRNNSDGWSKGVARCPLNLMGKEHLDIHIYSDKISLEIFSNDYQNNFSCNIYNVDDDQKNEMTAIGGDLMIESIRSWELEKTMK
;
A
#
# COMPACT_ATOMS: atom_id res chain seq x y z
N MET A 1 1.86 28.19 22.24
CA MET A 1 0.96 27.19 22.91
C MET A 1 0.77 25.95 22.03
N SER A 2 0.31 26.05 20.80
CA SER A 2 0.05 24.86 19.95
C SER A 2 1.32 24.14 19.48
N LYS A 3 2.36 24.87 19.08
CA LYS A 3 3.66 24.28 18.72
C LYS A 3 4.30 23.54 19.90
N GLU A 4 4.26 24.11 21.10
CA GLU A 4 4.76 23.50 22.32
C GLU A 4 3.97 22.22 22.65
N LEU A 5 2.65 22.23 22.47
CA LEU A 5 1.79 21.08 22.68
C LEU A 5 2.10 19.93 21.69
N MET A 6 2.36 20.26 20.41
CA MET A 6 2.78 19.25 19.42
C MET A 6 4.09 18.58 19.83
N ILE A 7 5.09 19.38 20.24
CA ILE A 7 6.39 18.86 20.70
C ILE A 7 6.20 17.95 21.93
N GLU A 8 5.44 18.42 22.94
CA GLU A 8 5.14 17.62 24.14
C GLU A 8 4.49 16.27 23.79
N ARG A 9 3.54 16.26 22.85
CA ARG A 9 2.87 15.03 22.42
C ARG A 9 3.80 14.10 21.62
N ILE A 10 4.68 14.64 20.78
CA ILE A 10 5.72 13.88 20.09
C ILE A 10 6.68 13.25 21.11
N GLU A 11 7.17 13.99 22.08
CA GLU A 11 8.04 13.49 23.13
C GLU A 11 7.36 12.39 23.97
N LYS A 12 6.07 12.57 24.30
CA LYS A 12 5.29 11.57 25.01
C LYS A 12 5.16 10.28 24.19
N ALA A 13 4.82 10.39 22.90
CA ALA A 13 4.72 9.25 22.00
C ALA A 13 6.07 8.53 21.88
N GLN A 14 7.17 9.27 21.77
CA GLN A 14 8.51 8.70 21.67
C GLN A 14 8.88 7.88 22.92
N LYS A 15 8.57 8.39 24.11
CA LYS A 15 8.77 7.65 25.37
C LYS A 15 7.97 6.35 25.44
N GLU A 16 6.73 6.35 24.91
CA GLU A 16 5.90 5.15 24.85
C GLU A 16 6.47 4.10 23.87
N ILE A 17 6.99 4.55 22.73
CA ILE A 17 7.65 3.68 21.76
C ILE A 17 8.88 3.04 22.39
N GLU A 18 9.77 3.84 22.98
CA GLU A 18 11.00 3.38 23.64
C GLU A 18 10.71 2.35 24.75
N ALA A 19 9.68 2.58 25.56
CA ALA A 19 9.31 1.69 26.66
C ALA A 19 8.83 0.29 26.18
N LYS A 20 8.31 0.19 24.96
CA LYS A 20 7.69 -1.04 24.43
C LYS A 20 8.52 -1.73 23.34
N ARG A 21 9.41 -0.98 22.67
CA ARG A 21 10.17 -1.38 21.49
C ARG A 21 10.82 -2.75 21.63
N GLU A 22 11.66 -2.91 22.63
CA GLU A 22 12.48 -4.13 22.82
C GLU A 22 11.61 -5.40 22.88
N LYS A 23 10.53 -5.36 23.66
CA LYS A 23 9.58 -6.46 23.79
C LYS A 23 8.88 -6.76 22.47
N ILE A 24 8.42 -5.74 21.77
CA ILE A 24 7.64 -5.90 20.54
C ILE A 24 8.52 -6.40 19.41
N GLN A 25 9.77 -5.95 19.30
CA GLN A 25 10.71 -6.40 18.27
C GLN A 25 11.07 -7.89 18.40
N GLN A 26 10.88 -8.50 19.56
CA GLN A 26 11.06 -9.95 19.80
C GLN A 26 9.82 -10.77 19.39
N GLY A 27 8.74 -10.13 18.94
CA GLY A 27 7.52 -10.78 18.49
C GLY A 27 7.75 -11.71 17.31
N LYS A 28 7.14 -12.91 17.33
CA LYS A 28 7.36 -13.93 16.31
C LYS A 28 6.70 -13.59 14.97
N PHE A 29 5.72 -12.67 14.97
CA PHE A 29 5.00 -12.23 13.78
C PHE A 29 5.63 -11.03 13.09
N ARG A 30 6.71 -10.44 13.67
CA ARG A 30 7.43 -9.32 13.06
C ARG A 30 8.01 -9.71 11.70
N GLN A 31 7.74 -8.87 10.69
CA GLN A 31 8.24 -9.06 9.33
C GLN A 31 9.79 -8.95 9.29
N ASN A 32 10.40 -9.60 8.30
CA ASN A 32 11.83 -9.53 8.08
C ASN A 32 12.24 -8.34 7.21
N TYR A 33 11.51 -8.09 6.12
CA TYR A 33 11.91 -7.08 5.15
C TYR A 33 10.78 -6.11 4.76
N HIS A 34 9.56 -6.35 5.17
CA HIS A 34 8.49 -5.35 5.02
C HIS A 34 8.63 -4.25 6.08
N PHE A 35 8.38 -3.00 5.67
CA PHE A 35 8.37 -1.89 6.60
C PHE A 35 7.16 -1.98 7.56
N MET A 36 7.41 -1.79 8.85
CA MET A 36 6.40 -1.71 9.90
C MET A 36 6.87 -0.73 10.98
N ALA A 37 5.97 -0.13 11.73
CA ALA A 37 6.36 0.70 12.87
C ALA A 37 7.04 -0.13 13.97
N GLU A 38 7.80 0.54 14.81
CA GLU A 38 8.48 -0.09 15.95
C GLU A 38 7.49 -0.68 16.94
N THR A 39 6.34 -0.02 17.13
CA THR A 39 5.25 -0.40 18.05
C THR A 39 3.92 0.10 17.51
N GLY A 40 2.81 -0.26 18.13
CA GLY A 40 1.53 0.40 17.91
C GLY A 40 0.85 0.04 16.58
N TRP A 41 -0.01 0.92 16.11
CA TRP A 41 -0.81 0.74 14.91
C TRP A 41 -0.28 1.62 13.76
N ILE A 42 -0.21 1.04 12.55
CA ILE A 42 -0.05 1.82 11.31
C ILE A 42 -1.12 1.45 10.28
N ASN A 43 -1.50 2.43 9.47
CA ASN A 43 -2.29 2.23 8.25
C ASN A 43 -1.66 2.97 7.06
N ASP A 44 -2.26 3.97 6.48
CA ASP A 44 -1.90 4.56 5.19
C ASP A 44 -0.44 5.04 5.10
N PRO A 45 0.25 4.76 3.98
CA PRO A 45 1.49 5.45 3.64
C PRO A 45 1.22 6.92 3.34
N ASN A 46 2.07 7.81 3.83
CA ASN A 46 1.93 9.25 3.67
C ASN A 46 3.23 9.88 3.20
N GLY A 47 3.13 10.95 2.44
CA GLY A 47 4.23 11.88 2.22
C GLY A 47 5.53 11.29 1.68
N LEU A 48 5.46 10.20 0.92
CA LEU A 48 6.62 9.60 0.29
C LEU A 48 7.30 10.59 -0.66
N ILE A 49 8.58 10.88 -0.42
CA ILE A 49 9.35 11.86 -1.20
C ILE A 49 10.86 11.67 -1.03
N TYR A 50 11.62 12.01 -2.08
CA TYR A 50 13.07 12.18 -1.96
C TYR A 50 13.39 13.62 -1.59
N PHE A 51 14.07 13.83 -0.45
CA PHE A 51 14.43 15.15 0.05
C PHE A 51 15.78 15.12 0.76
N LYS A 52 16.65 16.08 0.48
CA LYS A 52 17.99 16.22 1.10
C LYS A 52 18.82 14.94 1.18
N GLY A 53 18.80 14.14 0.10
CA GLY A 53 19.66 12.96 -0.03
C GLY A 53 19.08 11.66 0.51
N LYS A 54 17.87 11.67 1.04
CA LYS A 54 17.17 10.47 1.53
C LYS A 54 15.74 10.39 1.02
N TYR A 55 15.21 9.18 0.92
CA TYR A 55 13.79 8.93 0.78
C TYR A 55 13.15 9.10 2.16
N HIS A 56 12.13 9.94 2.25
CA HIS A 56 11.31 10.13 3.45
C HIS A 56 10.03 9.34 3.29
N PHE A 57 9.63 8.66 4.35
CA PHE A 57 8.40 7.90 4.44
C PHE A 57 7.66 8.28 5.71
N PHE A 58 6.50 8.87 5.55
CA PHE A 58 5.60 9.14 6.65
C PHE A 58 4.45 8.14 6.61
N TYR A 59 3.75 7.96 7.72
CA TYR A 59 2.65 7.01 7.80
C TYR A 59 1.67 7.37 8.93
N GLN A 60 0.42 6.98 8.73
CA GLN A 60 -0.60 7.05 9.77
C GLN A 60 -0.20 6.19 10.95
N TYR A 61 -0.20 6.76 12.15
CA TYR A 61 0.39 6.11 13.31
C TYR A 61 -0.37 6.37 14.61
N ASN A 62 -0.73 5.29 15.33
CA ASN A 62 -1.06 5.37 16.74
C ASN A 62 0.06 4.70 17.55
N PRO A 63 0.92 5.45 18.26
CA PRO A 63 2.06 4.91 18.99
C PRO A 63 1.68 4.20 20.29
N TYR A 64 0.45 4.36 20.77
CA TYR A 64 0.03 3.94 22.11
C TYR A 64 -0.51 2.52 22.18
N SER A 65 -1.09 2.02 21.08
CA SER A 65 -1.72 0.69 21.04
C SER A 65 -1.77 0.11 19.62
N GLY A 66 -1.96 -1.21 19.52
CA GLY A 66 -2.05 -1.94 18.25
C GLY A 66 -3.40 -1.84 17.55
N PHE A 67 -4.23 -0.85 17.82
CA PHE A 67 -5.50 -0.60 17.12
C PHE A 67 -5.62 0.87 16.68
N TRP A 68 -6.50 1.13 15.73
CA TRP A 68 -6.75 2.47 15.23
C TRP A 68 -7.35 3.38 16.29
N ASP A 69 -6.71 4.52 16.52
CA ASP A 69 -7.16 5.57 17.43
C ASP A 69 -6.52 6.91 17.02
N CYS A 70 -6.40 7.88 17.91
CA CYS A 70 -5.82 9.21 17.70
C CYS A 70 -4.59 9.19 16.78
N MET A 71 -4.72 9.70 15.54
CA MET A 71 -3.70 9.58 14.50
C MET A 71 -2.60 10.65 14.60
N HIS A 72 -1.39 10.15 14.54
CA HIS A 72 -0.14 10.90 14.37
C HIS A 72 0.45 10.57 12.99
N TRP A 73 1.51 11.27 12.59
CA TRP A 73 2.38 10.84 11.51
C TRP A 73 3.69 10.31 12.06
N GLY A 74 3.93 9.01 11.88
CA GLY A 74 5.24 8.41 12.04
C GLY A 74 6.15 8.83 10.89
N HIS A 75 7.47 8.66 11.06
CA HIS A 75 8.46 9.09 10.09
C HIS A 75 9.65 8.15 10.06
N ALA A 76 10.10 7.80 8.86
CA ALA A 76 11.33 7.06 8.60
C ALA A 76 12.04 7.58 7.37
N VAL A 77 13.34 7.30 7.26
CA VAL A 77 14.15 7.65 6.10
C VAL A 77 14.96 6.45 5.60
N SER A 78 15.28 6.46 4.29
CA SER A 78 16.07 5.42 3.65
C SER A 78 16.94 6.00 2.54
N GLU A 79 18.06 5.36 2.25
CA GLU A 79 18.88 5.65 1.06
C GLU A 79 18.47 4.80 -0.16
N ASP A 80 17.78 3.66 0.07
CA ASP A 80 17.50 2.64 -0.93
C ASP A 80 16.04 2.13 -0.97
N MET A 81 15.14 2.70 -0.15
CA MET A 81 13.73 2.30 -0.02
C MET A 81 13.50 0.92 0.66
N ILE A 82 14.55 0.25 1.11
CA ILE A 82 14.50 -1.09 1.69
C ILE A 82 15.00 -1.08 3.14
N HIS A 83 16.10 -0.38 3.41
CA HIS A 83 16.64 -0.22 4.75
C HIS A 83 16.20 1.13 5.32
N TRP A 84 15.37 1.07 6.35
CA TRP A 84 14.74 2.25 6.94
C TRP A 84 15.30 2.57 8.32
N GLU A 85 15.52 3.85 8.58
CA GLU A 85 15.87 4.42 9.86
C GLU A 85 14.67 5.21 10.40
N TYR A 86 14.20 4.87 11.60
CA TYR A 86 13.11 5.60 12.24
C TYR A 86 13.57 6.96 12.75
N LEU A 87 12.76 7.96 12.54
CA LEU A 87 12.94 9.32 13.03
C LEU A 87 11.85 9.68 14.07
N PRO A 88 11.99 10.80 14.81
CA PRO A 88 10.90 11.31 15.61
C PRO A 88 9.63 11.48 14.77
N LEU A 89 8.46 11.36 15.41
CA LEU A 89 7.19 11.60 14.74
C LEU A 89 7.17 12.98 14.09
N ALA A 90 6.65 13.06 12.87
CA ALA A 90 6.56 14.33 12.15
C ALA A 90 5.40 15.21 12.65
N LEU A 91 4.23 14.61 12.92
CA LEU A 91 3.04 15.33 13.38
C LEU A 91 2.38 14.61 14.56
N ALA A 92 1.89 15.42 15.49
CA ALA A 92 0.98 15.00 16.55
C ALA A 92 -0.24 15.95 16.57
N PRO A 93 -1.44 15.46 16.91
CA PRO A 93 -2.61 16.32 17.11
C PRO A 93 -2.30 17.40 18.14
N SER A 94 -2.62 18.66 17.86
CA SER A 94 -2.28 19.78 18.75
C SER A 94 -3.11 21.04 18.50
N GLU A 95 -3.90 21.05 17.45
CA GLU A 95 -4.67 22.20 17.00
C GLU A 95 -6.17 21.93 17.05
N VAL A 96 -6.97 22.96 17.10
CA VAL A 96 -8.44 22.82 17.17
C VAL A 96 -9.04 22.01 16.03
N TYR A 97 -8.36 21.95 14.90
CA TYR A 97 -8.79 21.22 13.70
C TYR A 97 -8.28 19.76 13.64
N ASP A 98 -7.40 19.34 14.57
CA ASP A 98 -6.88 17.96 14.61
C ASP A 98 -6.76 17.38 16.03
N ASP A 99 -7.10 18.11 17.08
CA ASP A 99 -7.02 17.63 18.46
C ASP A 99 -8.29 16.88 18.90
N HIS A 100 -8.36 15.61 18.51
CA HIS A 100 -9.46 14.73 18.91
C HIS A 100 -9.03 13.27 19.03
N LEU A 101 -9.55 12.55 20.04
CA LEU A 101 -9.19 11.15 20.30
C LEU A 101 -9.53 10.19 19.16
N LYS A 102 -10.62 10.43 18.43
CA LYS A 102 -11.04 9.66 17.25
C LYS A 102 -10.81 10.43 15.95
N GLY A 103 -9.86 11.31 15.94
CA GLY A 103 -9.43 12.12 14.81
C GLY A 103 -7.91 12.19 14.75
N GLY A 104 -7.39 13.39 14.59
CA GLY A 104 -5.95 13.63 14.55
C GLY A 104 -5.44 14.12 13.21
N CYS A 105 -4.18 13.87 12.96
CA CYS A 105 -3.52 14.15 11.71
C CYS A 105 -3.75 12.97 10.74
N PHE A 106 -4.81 13.05 9.92
CA PHE A 106 -5.14 12.03 8.92
C PHE A 106 -4.22 12.13 7.70
N SER A 107 -4.45 11.23 6.73
CA SER A 107 -3.57 11.02 5.59
C SER A 107 -3.38 12.25 4.71
N GLY A 108 -2.31 12.23 3.96
CA GLY A 108 -1.89 13.29 3.07
C GLY A 108 -0.58 12.98 2.36
N SER A 109 0.07 14.01 1.84
CA SER A 109 1.25 13.87 0.99
C SER A 109 2.32 14.92 1.31
N ALA A 110 3.46 14.85 0.60
CA ALA A 110 4.57 15.76 0.77
C ALA A 110 5.03 16.36 -0.56
N ILE A 111 5.60 17.56 -0.50
CA ILE A 111 6.24 18.23 -1.62
C ILE A 111 7.38 19.13 -1.15
N GLU A 112 8.40 19.31 -1.98
CA GLU A 112 9.38 20.36 -1.77
C GLU A 112 8.86 21.70 -2.30
N HIS A 113 8.98 22.75 -1.49
CA HIS A 113 8.69 24.12 -1.85
C HIS A 113 9.71 25.06 -1.21
N ASP A 114 10.41 25.83 -2.03
CA ASP A 114 11.44 26.80 -1.60
C ASP A 114 12.51 26.22 -0.66
N GLY A 115 12.98 24.99 -0.97
CA GLY A 115 14.00 24.30 -0.19
C GLY A 115 13.54 23.72 1.15
N LYS A 116 12.24 23.80 1.44
CA LYS A 116 11.60 23.21 2.62
C LYS A 116 10.73 22.02 2.22
N LEU A 117 10.58 21.09 3.15
CA LEU A 117 9.66 19.95 3.00
C LEU A 117 8.29 20.36 3.56
N PHE A 118 7.29 20.39 2.68
CA PHE A 118 5.89 20.65 3.04
C PHE A 118 5.11 19.35 3.11
N LEU A 119 4.30 19.21 4.15
CA LEU A 119 3.29 18.17 4.30
C LEU A 119 1.93 18.84 4.12
N ILE A 120 1.07 18.26 3.29
CA ILE A 120 -0.34 18.60 3.23
C ILE A 120 -1.13 17.40 3.73
N TYR A 121 -1.95 17.58 4.77
CA TYR A 121 -2.61 16.50 5.49
C TYR A 121 -4.03 16.89 5.86
N THR A 122 -4.84 15.92 6.25
CA THR A 122 -6.19 16.17 6.73
C THR A 122 -6.21 16.30 8.24
N GLY A 123 -6.52 17.48 8.74
CA GLY A 123 -6.87 17.67 10.13
C GLY A 123 -8.29 17.16 10.37
N THR A 124 -8.47 16.29 11.38
CA THR A 124 -9.77 15.70 11.71
C THR A 124 -10.09 15.94 13.19
N CYS A 125 -11.17 16.66 13.45
CA CYS A 125 -11.66 16.96 14.79
C CYS A 125 -13.18 16.71 14.90
N ASN A 126 -13.72 16.84 16.12
CA ASN A 126 -15.16 16.81 16.35
C ASN A 126 -15.53 17.97 17.29
N ASN A 127 -16.24 18.96 16.78
CA ASN A 127 -16.65 20.16 17.49
C ASN A 127 -17.98 20.02 18.25
N GLY A 128 -18.50 18.80 18.36
CA GLY A 128 -19.80 18.49 18.99
C GLY A 128 -20.99 18.39 18.02
N ASN A 129 -20.79 18.77 16.75
CA ASN A 129 -21.79 18.66 15.68
C ASN A 129 -21.51 17.51 14.70
N GLY A 130 -20.44 16.76 14.89
CA GLY A 130 -19.92 15.72 14.02
C GLY A 130 -18.45 15.90 13.71
N PHE A 131 -17.90 14.99 12.92
CA PHE A 131 -16.51 15.11 12.47
C PHE A 131 -16.38 16.16 11.37
N GLU A 132 -15.30 16.91 11.44
CA GLU A 132 -14.88 17.89 10.43
C GLU A 132 -13.50 17.50 9.93
N GLN A 133 -13.35 17.47 8.61
CA GLN A 133 -12.11 17.18 7.89
C GLN A 133 -11.74 18.39 7.03
N ALA A 134 -10.53 18.88 7.19
CA ALA A 134 -10.02 20.02 6.43
C ALA A 134 -8.55 19.80 6.11
N GLN A 135 -8.09 20.31 4.95
CA GLN A 135 -6.72 20.13 4.54
C GLN A 135 -5.85 21.20 5.19
N CYS A 136 -4.75 20.74 5.75
CA CYS A 136 -3.82 21.53 6.57
C CYS A 136 -2.40 21.39 6.06
N ILE A 137 -1.53 22.34 6.37
CA ILE A 137 -0.12 22.35 5.98
C ILE A 137 0.74 22.32 7.25
N ALA A 138 1.83 21.54 7.16
CA ALA A 138 2.98 21.63 8.02
C ALA A 138 4.25 21.70 7.15
N TYR A 139 5.33 22.30 7.64
CA TYR A 139 6.57 22.40 6.89
C TYR A 139 7.79 22.24 7.78
N SER A 140 8.91 21.87 7.17
CA SER A 140 10.19 21.67 7.84
C SER A 140 11.34 22.20 6.98
N GLU A 141 12.32 22.85 7.61
CA GLU A 141 13.56 23.25 6.93
C GLU A 141 14.57 22.11 6.86
N ASP A 142 14.60 21.23 7.85
CA ASP A 142 15.55 20.13 7.95
C ASP A 142 15.00 18.76 7.48
N GLY A 143 13.67 18.68 7.28
CA GLY A 143 12.96 17.46 6.93
C GLY A 143 12.64 16.55 8.13
N ILE A 144 12.94 17.01 9.37
CA ILE A 144 12.77 16.23 10.60
C ILE A 144 11.79 16.92 11.56
N HIS A 145 12.00 18.21 11.79
CA HIS A 145 11.21 19.00 12.72
C HIS A 145 10.18 19.82 11.96
N PHE A 146 8.90 19.54 12.17
CA PHE A 146 7.81 20.18 11.45
C PHE A 146 7.10 21.23 12.30
N GLU A 147 6.60 22.27 11.63
CA GLU A 147 5.73 23.31 12.19
C GLU A 147 4.43 23.34 11.41
N LYS A 148 3.29 23.38 12.10
CA LYS A 148 1.99 23.58 11.48
C LYS A 148 1.81 25.03 11.06
N TYR A 149 1.24 25.25 9.86
CA TYR A 149 1.00 26.60 9.35
C TYR A 149 -0.07 27.30 10.18
N GLU A 150 0.19 28.54 10.59
CA GLU A 150 -0.72 29.33 11.44
C GLU A 150 -2.07 29.64 10.75
N GLY A 151 -2.09 29.71 9.41
CA GLY A 151 -3.30 29.96 8.62
C GLY A 151 -4.13 28.72 8.31
N ASN A 152 -3.83 27.55 8.90
CA ASN A 152 -4.65 26.35 8.71
C ASN A 152 -6.07 26.51 9.27
N PRO A 153 -7.07 25.81 8.67
CA PRO A 153 -6.98 24.95 7.47
C PRO A 153 -6.93 25.78 6.17
N VAL A 154 -6.27 25.24 5.14
CA VAL A 154 -6.13 25.90 3.81
C VAL A 154 -7.18 25.47 2.80
N ILE A 155 -7.81 24.28 2.94
CA ILE A 155 -8.95 23.84 2.14
C ILE A 155 -9.99 23.21 3.08
N THR A 156 -11.22 23.70 3.05
CA THR A 156 -12.34 23.14 3.83
C THR A 156 -13.32 22.42 2.91
N ALA A 157 -14.14 21.55 3.49
CA ALA A 157 -15.19 20.85 2.74
C ALA A 157 -16.11 21.88 2.08
N PRO A 158 -16.32 21.80 0.72
CA PRO A 158 -17.17 22.73 0.02
C PRO A 158 -18.66 22.45 0.29
N GLU A 159 -19.50 23.42 -0.04
CA GLU A 159 -20.96 23.27 0.09
C GLU A 159 -21.45 22.00 -0.62
N GLY A 160 -22.30 21.23 0.07
CA GLY A 160 -22.88 19.99 -0.42
C GLY A 160 -21.98 18.75 -0.26
N VAL A 161 -20.77 18.90 0.25
CA VAL A 161 -19.88 17.77 0.65
C VAL A 161 -19.97 17.60 2.16
N PRO A 162 -20.32 16.41 2.68
CA PRO A 162 -20.29 16.15 4.12
C PRO A 162 -18.90 16.43 4.70
N THR A 163 -18.84 17.09 5.86
CA THR A 163 -17.58 17.51 6.46
C THR A 163 -16.70 16.38 6.91
N ASP A 164 -17.24 15.20 7.13
CA ASP A 164 -16.54 13.95 7.49
C ASP A 164 -16.18 13.07 6.28
N LEU A 165 -16.44 13.55 5.06
CA LEU A 165 -16.15 12.85 3.80
C LEU A 165 -15.36 13.73 2.83
N PHE A 166 -14.29 14.40 3.32
CA PHE A 166 -13.42 15.27 2.53
C PHE A 166 -11.97 15.22 3.03
N ARG A 167 -11.12 14.35 2.44
CA ARG A 167 -9.79 14.04 2.99
C ARG A 167 -8.76 13.58 1.97
N ASP A 168 -7.55 13.31 2.48
CA ASP A 168 -6.42 12.64 1.85
C ASP A 168 -5.84 13.42 0.65
N PRO A 169 -5.31 14.63 0.89
CA PRO A 169 -4.80 15.48 -0.17
C PRO A 169 -3.50 14.93 -0.76
N LYS A 170 -3.46 14.79 -2.09
CA LYS A 170 -2.24 14.52 -2.84
C LYS A 170 -1.81 15.73 -3.63
N VAL A 171 -0.62 16.25 -3.32
CA VAL A 171 -0.06 17.45 -3.93
C VAL A 171 1.00 17.10 -5.00
N TRP A 172 1.02 17.88 -6.08
CA TRP A 172 2.10 17.91 -7.06
C TRP A 172 2.28 19.30 -7.63
N LYS A 173 3.40 19.53 -8.31
CA LYS A 173 3.69 20.77 -9.04
C LYS A 173 3.75 20.50 -10.53
N HIS A 174 3.17 21.40 -11.33
CA HIS A 174 3.32 21.45 -12.76
C HIS A 174 3.57 22.90 -13.16
N ASP A 175 4.71 23.15 -13.81
CA ASP A 175 5.24 24.48 -14.05
C ASP A 175 5.32 25.30 -12.75
N ASP A 176 4.71 26.48 -12.70
CA ASP A 176 4.68 27.37 -11.54
C ASP A 176 3.42 27.19 -10.66
N THR A 177 2.61 26.16 -10.94
CA THR A 177 1.34 25.91 -10.27
C THR A 177 1.37 24.62 -9.47
N TYR A 178 0.89 24.68 -8.23
CA TYR A 178 0.62 23.54 -7.38
C TYR A 178 -0.79 23.04 -7.60
N TYR A 179 -0.95 21.73 -7.57
CA TYR A 179 -2.22 21.05 -7.68
C TYR A 179 -2.41 20.11 -6.50
N VAL A 180 -3.66 19.96 -6.07
CA VAL A 180 -4.05 18.98 -5.03
C VAL A 180 -5.29 18.25 -5.50
N VAL A 181 -5.28 16.92 -5.40
CA VAL A 181 -6.49 16.11 -5.48
C VAL A 181 -6.87 15.64 -4.08
N CYS A 182 -8.15 15.81 -3.72
CA CYS A 182 -8.75 15.33 -2.47
C CYS A 182 -9.87 14.34 -2.76
N GLY A 183 -10.01 13.32 -1.92
CA GLY A 183 -11.17 12.46 -1.90
C GLY A 183 -12.38 13.16 -1.28
N ALA A 184 -13.54 12.92 -1.84
CA ALA A 184 -14.80 13.49 -1.37
C ALA A 184 -15.97 12.56 -1.64
N SER A 185 -17.11 12.84 -0.96
CA SER A 185 -18.41 12.27 -1.30
C SER A 185 -19.41 13.39 -1.46
N GLN A 186 -20.15 13.42 -2.57
CA GLN A 186 -21.23 14.36 -2.74
C GLN A 186 -22.48 13.63 -3.22
N ASN A 187 -23.61 13.84 -2.54
CA ASN A 187 -24.89 13.15 -2.83
C ASN A 187 -24.77 11.61 -2.82
N GLY A 188 -23.82 11.04 -2.05
CA GLY A 188 -23.56 9.60 -1.99
C GLY A 188 -22.67 9.08 -3.15
N PHE A 189 -22.13 9.96 -3.98
CA PHE A 189 -21.18 9.63 -5.05
C PHE A 189 -19.77 10.02 -4.64
N ALA A 190 -18.85 9.07 -4.76
CA ALA A 190 -17.43 9.32 -4.50
C ALA A 190 -16.83 10.21 -5.60
N GLN A 191 -15.98 11.15 -5.23
CA GLN A 191 -15.33 12.11 -6.14
C GLN A 191 -13.83 12.25 -5.82
N ALA A 192 -13.03 12.47 -6.87
CA ALA A 192 -11.68 13.03 -6.79
C ALA A 192 -11.73 14.51 -7.20
N ARG A 193 -11.52 15.42 -6.26
CA ARG A 193 -11.68 16.88 -6.46
C ARG A 193 -10.35 17.57 -6.62
N LEU A 194 -10.17 18.30 -7.71
CA LEU A 194 -8.94 18.99 -8.07
C LEU A 194 -8.96 20.45 -7.61
N TYR A 195 -7.89 20.88 -6.97
CA TYR A 195 -7.62 22.26 -6.59
C TYR A 195 -6.27 22.70 -7.14
N LYS A 196 -6.04 24.00 -7.30
CA LYS A 196 -4.76 24.60 -7.70
C LYS A 196 -4.38 25.77 -6.81
N SER A 197 -3.08 26.06 -6.74
CA SER A 197 -2.52 27.20 -5.99
C SER A 197 -1.21 27.66 -6.64
N THR A 198 -0.85 28.91 -6.46
CA THR A 198 0.46 29.47 -6.85
C THR A 198 1.43 29.62 -5.66
N ASP A 199 0.92 29.47 -4.42
CA ASP A 199 1.69 29.75 -3.21
C ASP A 199 1.59 28.67 -2.11
N MET A 200 0.85 27.57 -2.36
CA MET A 200 0.56 26.48 -1.42
C MET A 200 -0.48 26.83 -0.33
N PHE A 201 -0.79 28.10 -0.11
CA PHE A 201 -1.61 28.53 1.01
C PHE A 201 -3.03 28.93 0.60
N HIS A 202 -3.20 29.42 -0.64
CA HIS A 202 -4.49 29.83 -1.20
C HIS A 202 -4.88 28.89 -2.35
N TRP A 203 -5.96 28.13 -2.17
CA TRP A 203 -6.38 27.09 -3.10
C TRP A 203 -7.69 27.44 -3.78
N GLU A 204 -7.75 27.23 -5.10
CA GLU A 204 -8.94 27.39 -5.91
C GLU A 204 -9.41 26.04 -6.44
N PHE A 205 -10.71 25.76 -6.34
CA PHE A 205 -11.32 24.59 -6.98
C PHE A 205 -11.22 24.69 -8.50
N VAL A 206 -10.77 23.60 -9.13
CA VAL A 206 -10.64 23.52 -10.60
C VAL A 206 -11.75 22.67 -11.19
N ASN A 207 -11.85 21.40 -10.79
CA ASN A 207 -12.79 20.44 -11.37
C ASN A 207 -12.91 19.18 -10.49
N VAL A 208 -13.90 18.35 -10.81
CA VAL A 208 -13.97 16.94 -10.39
C VAL A 208 -13.28 16.11 -11.48
N LEU A 209 -12.15 15.46 -11.14
CA LEU A 209 -11.39 14.63 -12.09
C LEU A 209 -12.19 13.39 -12.49
N ALA A 210 -12.81 12.75 -11.53
CA ALA A 210 -13.65 11.58 -11.73
C ALA A 210 -14.68 11.46 -10.61
N GLU A 211 -15.81 10.83 -10.92
CA GLU A 211 -16.92 10.58 -10.01
C GLU A 211 -17.41 9.13 -10.17
N SER A 212 -17.62 8.42 -9.07
CA SER A 212 -18.31 7.13 -9.05
C SER A 212 -19.81 7.34 -9.05
N ARG A 213 -20.51 6.52 -9.80
CA ARG A 213 -21.99 6.48 -9.78
C ARG A 213 -22.50 5.16 -9.19
N GLY A 214 -21.71 4.57 -8.27
CA GLY A 214 -22.00 3.36 -7.53
C GLY A 214 -21.10 2.16 -7.86
N GLU A 215 -20.31 2.22 -8.94
CA GLU A 215 -19.39 1.14 -9.33
C GLU A 215 -18.20 0.99 -8.40
N TRP A 216 -17.73 2.10 -7.78
CA TRP A 216 -16.58 2.15 -6.88
C TRP A 216 -16.91 2.84 -5.55
N GLY A 217 -17.96 2.38 -4.87
CA GLY A 217 -18.32 2.86 -3.54
C GLY A 217 -18.84 4.30 -3.48
N TYR A 218 -18.90 4.85 -2.26
CA TYR A 218 -19.50 6.17 -1.98
C TYR A 218 -18.49 7.25 -1.59
N MET A 219 -17.25 6.87 -1.25
CA MET A 219 -16.13 7.76 -0.92
C MET A 219 -14.84 7.14 -1.45
N TRP A 220 -13.95 7.97 -1.97
CA TRP A 220 -12.60 7.54 -2.39
C TRP A 220 -11.57 8.08 -1.42
N GLU A 221 -10.89 7.17 -0.72
CA GLU A 221 -9.78 7.50 0.15
C GLU A 221 -8.47 7.49 -0.62
N CYS A 222 -7.51 8.28 -0.13
CA CYS A 222 -6.14 8.34 -0.62
C CYS A 222 -6.02 8.47 -2.15
N PRO A 223 -6.72 9.43 -2.79
CA PRO A 223 -6.55 9.63 -4.22
C PRO A 223 -5.11 10.02 -4.52
N ASP A 224 -4.54 9.45 -5.57
CA ASP A 224 -3.22 9.82 -6.09
C ASP A 224 -3.30 10.07 -7.58
N PHE A 225 -2.68 11.15 -8.07
CA PHE A 225 -2.76 11.56 -9.46
C PHE A 225 -1.38 11.92 -10.02
N TYR A 226 -0.94 11.22 -11.08
CA TYR A 226 0.42 11.36 -11.61
C TYR A 226 0.55 10.91 -13.07
N PRO A 227 1.58 11.39 -13.80
CA PRO A 227 1.88 10.89 -15.14
C PRO A 227 2.62 9.55 -15.10
N VAL A 228 2.31 8.66 -16.06
CA VAL A 228 3.07 7.44 -16.37
C VAL A 228 3.14 7.30 -17.89
N GLY A 229 4.35 7.33 -18.46
CA GLY A 229 4.53 7.38 -19.91
C GLY A 229 3.89 8.63 -20.51
N ASP A 230 3.00 8.44 -21.46
CA ASP A 230 2.24 9.51 -22.13
C ASP A 230 0.82 9.69 -21.54
N LYS A 231 0.49 9.00 -20.44
CA LYS A 231 -0.81 9.01 -19.79
C LYS A 231 -0.74 9.58 -18.37
N TYR A 232 -1.92 9.84 -17.82
CA TYR A 232 -2.12 10.14 -16.40
C TYR A 232 -2.89 9.00 -15.73
N VAL A 233 -2.58 8.79 -14.47
CA VAL A 233 -3.22 7.78 -13.62
C VAL A 233 -3.88 8.48 -12.44
N LEU A 234 -5.15 8.17 -12.20
CA LEU A 234 -5.84 8.46 -10.94
C LEU A 234 -6.01 7.13 -10.20
N MET A 235 -5.50 7.05 -8.98
CA MET A 235 -5.67 5.90 -8.08
C MET A 235 -6.48 6.31 -6.87
N PHE A 236 -7.19 5.36 -6.27
CA PHE A 236 -7.96 5.58 -5.03
C PHE A 236 -8.35 4.26 -4.39
N SER A 237 -8.71 4.31 -3.10
CA SER A 237 -9.27 3.19 -2.35
C SER A 237 -10.74 3.46 -2.04
N PRO A 238 -11.68 2.68 -2.62
CA PRO A 238 -13.09 2.97 -2.51
C PRO A 238 -13.69 2.44 -1.20
N MET A 239 -14.31 3.32 -0.41
CA MET A 239 -15.15 2.91 0.72
C MET A 239 -16.49 2.39 0.22
N GLY A 240 -16.90 1.21 0.72
CA GLY A 240 -18.12 0.54 0.24
C GLY A 240 -17.98 -0.03 -1.16
N GLY A 241 -16.77 -0.20 -1.65
CA GLY A 241 -16.45 -0.80 -2.95
C GLY A 241 -16.59 -2.32 -3.00
N LYS A 242 -17.14 -2.96 -1.97
CA LYS A 242 -17.33 -4.40 -1.82
C LYS A 242 -15.98 -5.14 -1.73
N GLU A 243 -15.64 -5.89 -2.79
CA GLU A 243 -14.40 -6.69 -2.82
C GLU A 243 -13.18 -5.89 -3.33
N ARG A 244 -13.37 -4.59 -3.64
CA ARG A 244 -12.31 -3.76 -4.22
C ARG A 244 -11.55 -3.01 -3.15
N THR A 245 -10.22 -3.14 -3.17
CA THR A 245 -9.34 -2.48 -2.18
C THR A 245 -8.68 -1.22 -2.73
N SER A 246 -8.23 -1.26 -4.01
CA SER A 246 -7.55 -0.12 -4.64
C SER A 246 -7.72 -0.19 -6.15
N VAL A 247 -8.18 0.89 -6.74
CA VAL A 247 -8.54 1.02 -8.17
C VAL A 247 -7.65 2.05 -8.83
N TYR A 248 -7.36 1.85 -10.12
CA TYR A 248 -6.73 2.85 -10.96
C TYR A 248 -7.57 3.15 -12.21
N LEU A 249 -7.49 4.41 -12.66
CA LEU A 249 -8.02 4.90 -13.94
C LEU A 249 -6.86 5.44 -14.75
N VAL A 250 -6.77 5.09 -16.05
CA VAL A 250 -5.72 5.59 -16.96
C VAL A 250 -6.36 6.38 -18.08
N GLY A 251 -5.82 7.57 -18.36
CA GLY A 251 -6.36 8.45 -19.37
C GLY A 251 -5.47 9.64 -19.73
N ASN A 252 -6.06 10.63 -20.36
CA ASN A 252 -5.40 11.88 -20.72
C ASN A 252 -5.88 13.00 -19.81
N PHE A 253 -4.98 13.89 -19.41
CA PHE A 253 -5.27 15.04 -18.58
C PHE A 253 -4.91 16.33 -19.32
N ASP A 254 -5.79 17.30 -19.25
CA ASP A 254 -5.62 18.64 -19.81
C ASP A 254 -5.50 19.67 -18.68
N TYR A 255 -4.30 20.24 -18.52
CA TYR A 255 -4.03 21.24 -17.47
C TYR A 255 -4.79 22.56 -17.67
N ASP A 256 -5.10 22.95 -18.92
CA ASP A 256 -5.81 24.21 -19.22
C ASP A 256 -7.26 24.15 -18.70
N THR A 257 -7.89 22.99 -18.82
CA THR A 257 -9.29 22.80 -18.41
C THR A 257 -9.47 22.04 -17.11
N GLY A 258 -8.41 21.41 -16.59
CA GLY A 258 -8.46 20.53 -15.43
C GLY A 258 -9.29 19.26 -15.65
N LYS A 259 -9.45 18.81 -16.91
CA LYS A 259 -10.26 17.65 -17.25
C LYS A 259 -9.43 16.40 -17.42
N PHE A 260 -9.89 15.31 -16.81
CA PHE A 260 -9.34 13.98 -16.96
C PHE A 260 -10.31 13.07 -17.75
N PHE A 261 -9.81 12.48 -18.83
CA PHE A 261 -10.57 11.58 -19.70
C PHE A 261 -9.96 10.20 -19.64
N TYR A 262 -10.42 9.35 -18.74
CA TYR A 262 -9.94 7.99 -18.64
C TYR A 262 -10.66 7.05 -19.60
N THR A 263 -9.94 6.05 -20.09
CA THR A 263 -10.43 5.02 -21.01
C THR A 263 -10.21 3.60 -20.46
N THR A 264 -9.33 3.45 -19.49
CA THR A 264 -8.97 2.19 -18.90
C THR A 264 -9.14 2.26 -17.39
N SER A 265 -9.59 1.19 -16.76
CA SER A 265 -9.65 1.02 -15.32
C SER A 265 -9.18 -0.38 -14.93
N GLY A 266 -8.64 -0.53 -13.74
CA GLY A 266 -8.22 -1.83 -13.22
C GLY A 266 -8.01 -1.82 -11.72
N GLU A 267 -7.70 -3.00 -11.18
CA GLU A 267 -7.31 -3.19 -9.79
C GLU A 267 -5.79 -3.07 -9.68
N ILE A 268 -5.31 -2.41 -8.62
CA ILE A 268 -3.88 -2.38 -8.30
C ILE A 268 -3.44 -3.72 -7.74
N ASP A 269 -4.30 -4.31 -6.92
CA ASP A 269 -4.09 -5.61 -6.30
C ASP A 269 -5.41 -6.35 -6.15
N TRP A 270 -5.41 -7.65 -6.38
CA TRP A 270 -6.58 -8.53 -6.31
C TRP A 270 -6.67 -9.29 -4.99
N GLY A 271 -5.69 -9.10 -4.09
CA GLY A 271 -5.66 -9.69 -2.77
C GLY A 271 -6.58 -9.00 -1.78
N PHE A 272 -6.48 -9.43 -0.52
CA PHE A 272 -7.27 -8.86 0.57
C PHE A 272 -6.59 -7.67 1.25
N ASP A 273 -5.25 -7.57 1.11
CA ASP A 273 -4.42 -6.76 2.00
C ASP A 273 -3.54 -5.77 1.22
N TYR A 274 -4.20 -4.88 0.46
CA TYR A 274 -3.57 -3.78 -0.26
C TYR A 274 -4.52 -2.58 -0.32
N TYR A 275 -4.31 -1.57 0.53
CA TYR A 275 -5.21 -0.43 0.66
C TYR A 275 -4.44 0.89 0.72
N ALA A 276 -5.10 2.01 0.42
CA ALA A 276 -4.58 3.36 0.53
C ALA A 276 -3.20 3.58 -0.12
N PRO A 277 -2.92 3.03 -1.33
CA PRO A 277 -1.59 3.18 -1.91
C PRO A 277 -1.27 4.64 -2.21
N GLN A 278 0.00 4.99 -1.98
CA GLN A 278 0.54 6.30 -2.34
C GLN A 278 1.81 6.14 -3.16
N SER A 279 1.94 6.98 -4.21
CA SER A 279 3.09 6.96 -5.09
C SER A 279 4.02 8.16 -4.88
N PHE A 280 5.28 8.01 -5.27
CA PHE A 280 6.24 9.09 -5.38
C PHE A 280 7.18 8.88 -6.57
N LEU A 281 7.83 9.95 -7.01
CA LEU A 281 8.86 9.89 -8.04
C LEU A 281 10.21 9.64 -7.36
N ALA A 282 10.82 8.49 -7.65
CA ALA A 282 12.16 8.17 -7.18
C ALA A 282 13.22 9.01 -7.90
N LEU A 283 14.43 9.09 -7.33
CA LEU A 283 15.54 9.88 -7.87
C LEU A 283 15.94 9.47 -9.29
N ASP A 284 15.78 8.20 -9.65
CA ASP A 284 16.07 7.65 -10.98
C ASP A 284 14.89 7.78 -11.98
N GLY A 285 13.84 8.50 -11.61
CA GLY A 285 12.68 8.76 -12.45
C GLY A 285 11.60 7.68 -12.45
N ARG A 286 11.77 6.57 -11.70
CA ARG A 286 10.71 5.58 -11.52
C ARG A 286 9.56 6.13 -10.66
N ARG A 287 8.33 5.78 -11.00
CA ARG A 287 7.16 5.99 -10.13
C ARG A 287 7.02 4.79 -9.21
N ILE A 288 7.23 4.99 -7.93
CA ILE A 288 7.15 3.94 -6.91
C ILE A 288 5.87 4.06 -6.12
N LEU A 289 5.24 2.94 -5.83
CA LEU A 289 3.96 2.79 -5.14
C LEU A 289 4.13 1.91 -3.91
N VAL A 290 3.53 2.31 -2.79
CA VAL A 290 3.46 1.52 -1.56
C VAL A 290 2.04 1.54 -1.05
N GLY A 291 1.52 0.40 -0.60
CA GLY A 291 0.18 0.26 -0.02
C GLY A 291 0.22 -0.25 1.42
N TRP A 292 -0.81 0.02 2.20
CA TRP A 292 -1.02 -0.60 3.50
C TRP A 292 -1.41 -2.07 3.32
N ALA A 293 -0.68 -2.96 4.00
CA ALA A 293 -0.88 -4.41 3.90
C ALA A 293 -2.02 -4.90 4.81
N ASN A 294 -3.18 -4.30 4.66
CA ASN A 294 -4.47 -4.63 5.27
C ASN A 294 -5.58 -3.96 4.44
N ALA A 295 -6.83 -4.13 4.85
CA ALA A 295 -7.97 -3.36 4.34
C ALA A 295 -9.07 -3.28 5.40
N TRP A 296 -9.85 -2.21 5.38
CA TRP A 296 -10.88 -1.93 6.37
C TRP A 296 -12.01 -2.98 6.39
N ASP A 297 -12.39 -3.49 5.23
CA ASP A 297 -13.60 -4.29 5.04
C ASP A 297 -13.61 -5.63 5.81
N TRP A 298 -12.44 -6.20 6.08
CA TRP A 298 -12.36 -7.48 6.77
C TRP A 298 -11.70 -7.40 8.16
N MET A 299 -11.03 -6.30 8.50
CA MET A 299 -10.24 -6.15 9.72
C MET A 299 -11.00 -5.37 10.80
N PRO A 300 -11.33 -5.98 11.94
CA PRO A 300 -11.98 -5.28 13.05
C PRO A 300 -10.97 -4.42 13.85
N PHE A 301 -10.44 -3.40 13.24
CA PHE A 301 -9.34 -2.54 13.72
C PHE A 301 -9.65 -1.74 15.01
N TRP A 302 -10.87 -1.69 15.44
CA TRP A 302 -11.30 -1.05 16.69
C TRP A 302 -11.42 -2.03 17.89
N LYS A 303 -11.03 -3.30 17.68
CA LYS A 303 -11.11 -4.36 18.70
C LYS A 303 -9.76 -5.04 18.88
N ASP A 304 -9.63 -5.76 20.00
CA ASP A 304 -8.55 -6.72 20.23
C ASP A 304 -8.65 -7.85 19.19
N TRP A 305 -7.89 -7.74 18.13
CA TRP A 305 -7.92 -8.68 17.03
C TRP A 305 -6.52 -9.07 16.56
N GLY A 306 -6.37 -10.36 16.30
CA GLY A 306 -5.20 -10.92 15.65
C GLY A 306 -3.98 -11.11 16.55
N PRO A 307 -3.02 -11.93 16.09
CA PRO A 307 -1.86 -12.26 16.89
C PRO A 307 -0.88 -11.09 17.03
N THR A 308 -0.81 -10.17 16.07
CA THR A 308 0.07 -9.01 16.13
C THR A 308 -0.41 -7.98 17.15
N TYR A 309 -1.73 -7.82 17.30
CA TYR A 309 -2.29 -7.00 18.37
C TYR A 309 -1.86 -7.51 19.76
N GLN A 310 -1.86 -8.83 19.96
CA GLN A 310 -1.39 -9.45 21.22
C GLN A 310 0.10 -9.20 21.49
N GLU A 311 0.90 -8.99 20.44
CA GLU A 311 2.29 -8.57 20.54
C GLU A 311 2.46 -7.05 20.73
N GLY A 312 1.39 -6.25 20.65
CA GLY A 312 1.39 -4.81 20.85
C GLY A 312 1.63 -3.97 19.59
N TRP A 313 1.39 -4.54 18.41
CA TRP A 313 1.51 -3.84 17.13
C TRP A 313 0.49 -4.35 16.10
N CYS A 314 0.19 -3.54 15.09
CA CYS A 314 -0.63 -3.94 13.97
C CYS A 314 -0.36 -3.06 12.74
N GLY A 315 -0.34 -3.69 11.56
CA GLY A 315 -0.13 -3.05 10.29
C GLY A 315 1.35 -3.05 9.86
N PHE A 316 1.54 -3.10 8.55
CA PHE A 316 2.82 -2.98 7.84
C PHE A 316 2.53 -2.57 6.41
N PHE A 317 3.57 -2.27 5.62
CA PHE A 317 3.39 -1.91 4.21
C PHE A 317 3.82 -3.05 3.30
N ASN A 318 3.10 -3.19 2.17
CA ASN A 318 3.49 -4.09 1.10
C ASN A 318 4.86 -3.66 0.54
N ILE A 319 5.55 -4.58 -0.15
CA ILE A 319 6.82 -4.24 -0.81
C ILE A 319 6.62 -3.09 -1.80
N PRO A 320 7.58 -2.17 -1.92
CA PRO A 320 7.53 -1.09 -2.90
C PRO A 320 7.48 -1.64 -4.33
N ARG A 321 6.64 -1.03 -5.19
CA ARG A 321 6.44 -1.46 -6.57
C ARG A 321 6.64 -0.30 -7.54
N GLU A 322 7.36 -0.53 -8.62
CA GLU A 322 7.42 0.39 -9.76
C GLU A 322 6.14 0.29 -10.57
N VAL A 323 5.54 1.43 -10.90
CA VAL A 323 4.34 1.54 -11.75
C VAL A 323 4.77 1.78 -13.19
N VAL A 324 4.40 0.89 -14.10
CA VAL A 324 4.75 0.95 -15.51
C VAL A 324 3.49 0.84 -16.37
N LEU A 325 3.37 1.70 -17.38
CA LEU A 325 2.29 1.63 -18.36
C LEU A 325 2.55 0.48 -19.34
N ALA A 326 1.57 -0.42 -19.50
CA ALA A 326 1.61 -1.47 -20.51
C ALA A 326 1.08 -0.97 -21.87
N GLU A 327 1.36 -1.70 -22.95
CA GLU A 327 0.95 -1.36 -24.31
C GLU A 327 -0.58 -1.23 -24.49
N ASP A 328 -1.34 -1.96 -23.69
CA ASP A 328 -2.81 -1.96 -23.68
C ASP A 328 -3.41 -0.87 -22.76
N ASN A 329 -2.58 0.05 -22.26
CA ASN A 329 -2.90 1.08 -21.27
C ASN A 329 -3.36 0.53 -19.92
N THR A 330 -3.09 -0.73 -19.58
CA THR A 330 -3.16 -1.22 -18.20
C THR A 330 -1.86 -0.91 -17.47
N LEU A 331 -1.83 -1.11 -16.14
CA LEU A 331 -0.63 -0.90 -15.34
C LEU A 331 0.01 -2.22 -14.95
N LYS A 332 1.36 -2.20 -14.87
CA LYS A 332 2.18 -3.22 -14.25
C LYS A 332 2.69 -2.69 -12.92
N PHE A 333 2.75 -3.56 -11.91
CA PHE A 333 3.24 -3.23 -10.58
C PHE A 333 4.43 -4.13 -10.24
N ILE A 334 5.62 -3.67 -10.57
CA ILE A 334 6.85 -4.46 -10.55
C ILE A 334 7.54 -4.26 -9.21
N PRO A 335 7.84 -5.32 -8.41
CA PRO A 335 8.66 -5.19 -7.22
C PRO A 335 9.95 -4.42 -7.50
N VAL A 336 10.32 -3.48 -6.64
CA VAL A 336 11.51 -2.66 -6.86
C VAL A 336 12.78 -3.51 -6.92
N LYS A 337 13.71 -3.13 -7.80
CA LYS A 337 14.95 -3.88 -8.05
C LYS A 337 15.85 -3.99 -6.81
N GLU A 338 15.76 -3.05 -5.90
CA GLU A 338 16.51 -2.97 -4.63
C GLU A 338 16.25 -4.19 -3.73
N LEU A 339 15.11 -4.84 -3.83
CA LEU A 339 14.81 -6.10 -3.12
C LEU A 339 15.77 -7.23 -3.49
N GLN A 340 16.41 -7.17 -4.68
CA GLN A 340 17.38 -8.19 -5.13
C GLN A 340 18.66 -8.17 -4.29
N ASP A 341 18.98 -7.06 -3.63
CA ASP A 341 20.15 -6.95 -2.75
C ASP A 341 19.98 -7.79 -1.47
N LEU A 342 18.74 -8.17 -1.13
CA LEU A 342 18.43 -9.05 0.00
C LEU A 342 18.63 -10.54 -0.31
N ARG A 343 18.83 -10.92 -1.58
CA ARG A 343 18.87 -12.30 -2.04
C ARG A 343 20.10 -13.05 -1.55
N LYS A 344 19.89 -14.21 -0.88
CA LYS A 344 20.92 -15.14 -0.42
C LYS A 344 20.57 -16.58 -0.83
N ASN A 345 21.56 -17.45 -0.79
CA ASN A 345 21.39 -18.89 -0.93
C ASN A 345 20.51 -19.29 -2.15
N LYS A 346 20.88 -18.77 -3.33
CA LYS A 346 20.18 -19.06 -4.60
C LYS A 346 20.06 -20.57 -4.84
N GLN A 347 18.86 -21.00 -5.23
CA GLN A 347 18.59 -22.29 -5.86
C GLN A 347 18.04 -22.05 -7.24
N GLU A 348 18.44 -22.88 -8.22
CA GLU A 348 17.97 -22.75 -9.60
C GLU A 348 17.83 -24.12 -10.23
N GLU A 349 16.70 -24.32 -10.91
CA GLU A 349 16.41 -25.50 -11.69
C GLU A 349 15.83 -25.06 -13.04
N ALA A 350 16.08 -25.82 -14.10
CA ALA A 350 15.61 -25.52 -15.45
C ALA A 350 15.06 -26.79 -16.14
N ASP A 351 14.25 -26.56 -17.17
CA ASP A 351 13.67 -27.60 -18.03
C ASP A 351 12.97 -28.74 -17.26
N ILE A 352 12.08 -28.36 -16.32
CA ILE A 352 11.38 -29.28 -15.43
C ILE A 352 10.05 -29.67 -16.05
N LEU A 353 9.83 -30.96 -16.21
CA LEU A 353 8.53 -31.54 -16.58
C LEU A 353 7.86 -32.10 -15.32
N ILE A 354 6.75 -31.53 -14.90
CA ILE A 354 5.88 -32.06 -13.85
C ILE A 354 4.75 -32.83 -14.52
N LYS A 355 4.65 -34.14 -14.26
CA LYS A 355 3.57 -34.96 -14.75
C LYS A 355 2.26 -34.65 -14.05
N GLU A 356 1.13 -35.00 -14.69
CA GLU A 356 -0.19 -34.87 -14.07
C GLU A 356 -0.19 -35.48 -12.67
N ASP A 357 -0.72 -34.72 -11.69
CA ASP A 357 -0.79 -35.03 -10.25
C ASP A 357 0.56 -35.26 -9.55
N GLU A 358 1.69 -35.10 -10.23
CA GLU A 358 3.01 -35.11 -9.61
C GLU A 358 3.21 -33.87 -8.78
N LYS A 359 3.89 -34.01 -7.62
CA LYS A 359 4.24 -32.92 -6.74
C LYS A 359 5.70 -32.53 -6.89
N LYS A 360 5.94 -31.27 -7.19
CA LYS A 360 7.27 -30.67 -7.17
C LYS A 360 7.44 -29.88 -5.89
N GLU A 361 8.41 -30.24 -5.08
CA GLU A 361 8.80 -29.45 -3.91
C GLU A 361 9.44 -28.13 -4.35
N LEU A 362 9.06 -27.05 -3.68
CA LEU A 362 9.63 -25.70 -3.82
C LEU A 362 10.46 -25.37 -2.58
N ARG A 363 11.15 -24.21 -2.59
CA ARG A 363 11.88 -23.74 -1.42
C ARG A 363 11.00 -23.75 -0.18
N SER A 364 11.46 -24.36 0.90
CA SER A 364 10.77 -24.41 2.18
C SER A 364 11.05 -23.14 3.05
N GLY A 365 10.30 -23.01 4.14
CA GLY A 365 10.38 -21.87 5.05
C GLY A 365 9.33 -20.79 4.79
N CYS A 366 9.37 -19.72 5.60
CA CYS A 366 8.40 -18.63 5.50
C CYS A 366 8.96 -17.33 4.91
N VAL A 367 10.28 -17.16 4.83
CA VAL A 367 10.93 -15.94 4.32
C VAL A 367 11.75 -16.29 3.09
N TYR A 368 11.18 -16.04 1.91
CA TYR A 368 11.82 -16.39 0.64
C TYR A 368 11.25 -15.59 -0.53
N GLU A 369 11.99 -15.61 -1.62
CA GLU A 369 11.57 -15.16 -2.93
C GLU A 369 11.64 -16.34 -3.91
N THR A 370 10.68 -16.45 -4.83
CA THR A 370 10.68 -17.46 -5.89
C THR A 370 10.18 -16.86 -7.20
N GLU A 371 10.94 -17.02 -8.26
CA GLU A 371 10.57 -16.71 -9.64
C GLU A 371 10.40 -18.00 -10.42
N MET A 372 9.30 -18.11 -11.17
CA MET A 372 9.01 -19.27 -12.02
C MET A 372 8.57 -18.81 -13.41
N ARG A 373 9.12 -19.45 -14.44
CA ARG A 373 8.68 -19.27 -15.83
C ARG A 373 8.10 -20.56 -16.37
N ILE A 374 6.83 -20.54 -16.72
CA ILE A 374 6.06 -21.68 -17.20
C ILE A 374 5.86 -21.52 -18.69
N ASN A 375 6.20 -22.56 -19.47
CA ASN A 375 5.97 -22.60 -20.91
C ASN A 375 4.56 -23.10 -21.20
N LEU A 376 3.65 -22.19 -21.54
CA LEU A 376 2.25 -22.51 -21.83
C LEU A 376 2.06 -23.34 -23.11
N LYS A 377 2.95 -23.14 -24.11
CA LYS A 377 2.85 -23.90 -25.39
C LYS A 377 3.24 -25.36 -25.26
N LYS A 378 4.15 -25.67 -24.34
CA LYS A 378 4.62 -27.06 -24.11
C LYS A 378 3.87 -27.76 -22.97
N SER A 379 3.03 -27.04 -22.25
CA SER A 379 2.20 -27.57 -21.18
C SER A 379 0.85 -28.02 -21.70
N THR A 380 0.32 -29.06 -21.08
CA THR A 380 -1.05 -29.58 -21.34
C THR A 380 -1.94 -29.45 -20.10
N ALA A 381 -1.38 -29.06 -18.97
CA ALA A 381 -2.10 -28.90 -17.72
C ALA A 381 -3.23 -27.88 -17.83
N ASP A 382 -4.38 -28.21 -17.24
CA ASP A 382 -5.52 -27.29 -17.11
C ASP A 382 -5.34 -26.30 -16.01
N LYS A 383 -4.64 -26.72 -14.93
CA LYS A 383 -4.44 -25.91 -13.72
C LYS A 383 -3.07 -26.14 -13.11
N ILE A 384 -2.59 -25.10 -12.46
CA ILE A 384 -1.38 -25.13 -11.63
C ILE A 384 -1.80 -24.81 -10.20
N ARG A 385 -1.54 -25.73 -9.28
CA ARG A 385 -1.80 -25.52 -7.85
C ARG A 385 -0.48 -25.33 -7.12
N LEU A 386 -0.39 -24.24 -6.34
CA LEU A 386 0.66 -24.03 -5.36
C LEU A 386 0.03 -24.20 -3.98
N ASN A 387 0.53 -25.13 -3.19
CA ASN A 387 0.27 -25.21 -1.75
C ASN A 387 1.47 -24.60 -1.03
N LEU A 388 1.27 -23.43 -0.44
CA LEU A 388 2.32 -22.66 0.22
C LEU A 388 2.13 -22.66 1.73
N ARG A 389 3.23 -22.50 2.44
CA ARG A 389 3.24 -22.34 3.89
C ARG A 389 2.55 -23.51 4.63
N MET A 390 2.78 -24.73 4.14
CA MET A 390 2.18 -25.94 4.71
C MET A 390 2.87 -26.36 5.99
N SER A 391 2.12 -26.44 7.09
CA SER A 391 2.55 -27.00 8.37
C SER A 391 1.33 -27.44 9.18
N GLN A 392 1.44 -28.49 9.97
CA GLN A 392 0.42 -28.92 10.94
C GLN A 392 -1.02 -29.00 10.36
N GLY A 393 -1.15 -29.44 9.10
CA GLY A 393 -2.43 -29.55 8.40
C GLY A 393 -2.99 -28.23 7.83
N LYS A 394 -2.30 -27.10 8.02
CA LYS A 394 -2.62 -25.81 7.40
C LYS A 394 -1.92 -25.67 6.06
N LYS A 395 -2.49 -24.87 5.17
CA LYS A 395 -1.91 -24.46 3.89
C LYS A 395 -2.58 -23.22 3.34
N THR A 396 -1.85 -22.48 2.53
CA THR A 396 -2.39 -21.44 1.64
C THR A 396 -2.38 -22.00 0.22
N GLU A 397 -3.50 -21.97 -0.46
CA GLU A 397 -3.59 -22.50 -1.83
C GLU A 397 -3.68 -21.36 -2.84
N ILE A 398 -2.79 -21.38 -3.84
CA ILE A 398 -2.87 -20.52 -5.03
C ILE A 398 -3.18 -21.43 -6.21
N LEU A 399 -4.25 -21.12 -6.93
CA LEU A 399 -4.69 -21.89 -8.09
C LEU A 399 -4.70 -21.02 -9.34
N PHE A 400 -3.91 -21.34 -10.33
CA PHE A 400 -4.00 -20.78 -11.68
C PHE A 400 -4.82 -21.72 -12.54
N ASP A 401 -6.06 -21.35 -12.88
CA ASP A 401 -6.93 -22.07 -13.81
C ASP A 401 -6.69 -21.55 -15.23
N LEU A 402 -5.85 -22.25 -15.99
CA LEU A 402 -5.42 -21.85 -17.33
C LEU A 402 -6.56 -21.91 -18.35
N ARG A 403 -7.55 -22.80 -18.15
CA ARG A 403 -8.73 -22.90 -19.01
C ARG A 403 -9.69 -21.74 -18.82
N LYS A 404 -9.90 -21.33 -17.56
CA LYS A 404 -10.78 -20.20 -17.25
C LYS A 404 -10.07 -18.86 -17.39
N ALA A 405 -8.74 -18.87 -17.52
CA ALA A 405 -7.90 -17.70 -17.44
C ALA A 405 -8.16 -16.89 -16.15
N GLU A 406 -8.04 -17.57 -15.02
CA GLU A 406 -8.27 -17.01 -13.68
C GLU A 406 -7.24 -17.55 -12.68
N ALA A 407 -6.88 -16.70 -11.73
CA ALA A 407 -6.11 -17.10 -10.55
C ALA A 407 -6.93 -16.91 -9.28
N TYR A 408 -6.66 -17.75 -8.29
CA TYR A 408 -7.34 -17.75 -7.00
C TYR A 408 -6.32 -17.83 -5.87
N PHE A 409 -6.51 -17.02 -4.83
CA PHE A 409 -5.78 -17.09 -3.58
C PHE A 409 -6.74 -17.51 -2.46
N ASP A 410 -6.59 -18.75 -1.98
CA ASP A 410 -7.44 -19.30 -0.91
C ASP A 410 -6.67 -19.37 0.40
N ARG A 411 -7.09 -18.56 1.39
CA ARG A 411 -6.54 -18.55 2.75
C ARG A 411 -7.46 -19.20 3.80
N ASN A 412 -8.52 -19.90 3.39
CA ASN A 412 -9.47 -20.50 4.32
C ASN A 412 -8.85 -21.50 5.29
N ASN A 413 -7.76 -22.14 4.89
CA ASN A 413 -7.03 -23.11 5.72
C ASN A 413 -5.58 -22.69 6.02
N SER A 414 -5.24 -21.40 5.91
CA SER A 414 -3.87 -20.89 6.08
C SER A 414 -3.46 -20.77 7.54
N ASP A 415 -4.36 -20.27 8.36
CA ASP A 415 -4.11 -19.99 9.78
C ASP A 415 -5.37 -20.21 10.63
N GLY A 416 -5.71 -19.44 11.53
CA GLY A 416 -6.96 -19.49 12.29
C GLY A 416 -7.65 -18.13 12.37
N TRP A 417 -7.05 -17.13 11.73
CA TRP A 417 -7.43 -15.72 11.84
C TRP A 417 -8.15 -15.21 10.60
N SER A 418 -7.51 -15.40 9.43
CA SER A 418 -8.00 -14.86 8.16
C SER A 418 -8.73 -15.91 7.34
N LYS A 419 -9.75 -15.53 6.61
CA LYS A 419 -10.53 -16.38 5.71
C LYS A 419 -10.80 -15.67 4.39
N GLY A 420 -11.15 -16.44 3.39
CA GLY A 420 -11.61 -15.94 2.11
C GLY A 420 -10.86 -16.52 0.92
N VAL A 421 -11.44 -16.30 -0.27
CA VAL A 421 -10.86 -16.61 -1.56
C VAL A 421 -10.87 -15.35 -2.40
N ALA A 422 -9.69 -14.84 -2.72
CA ALA A 422 -9.54 -13.75 -3.68
C ALA A 422 -9.42 -14.32 -5.10
N ARG A 423 -9.92 -13.57 -6.08
CA ARG A 423 -9.96 -14.00 -7.49
C ARG A 423 -9.41 -12.89 -8.39
N CYS A 424 -8.57 -13.27 -9.34
CA CYS A 424 -7.98 -12.40 -10.35
C CYS A 424 -8.20 -12.95 -11.74
N PRO A 425 -8.70 -12.16 -12.71
CA PRO A 425 -8.70 -12.56 -14.11
C PRO A 425 -7.26 -12.55 -14.67
N LEU A 426 -6.94 -13.47 -15.57
CA LEU A 426 -5.65 -13.53 -16.24
C LEU A 426 -5.84 -13.25 -17.74
N ASN A 427 -4.99 -12.44 -18.33
CA ASN A 427 -4.96 -12.30 -19.79
C ASN A 427 -3.85 -13.21 -20.35
N LEU A 428 -4.22 -14.45 -20.72
CA LEU A 428 -3.29 -15.44 -21.26
C LEU A 428 -3.35 -15.56 -22.80
N MET A 429 -4.23 -14.78 -23.46
CA MET A 429 -4.41 -14.88 -24.91
C MET A 429 -3.11 -14.51 -25.65
N GLY A 430 -2.64 -15.45 -26.48
CA GLY A 430 -1.43 -15.28 -27.29
C GLY A 430 -0.11 -15.32 -26.50
N LYS A 431 -0.14 -15.52 -25.18
CA LYS A 431 1.08 -15.63 -24.37
C LYS A 431 1.74 -17.00 -24.52
N GLU A 432 3.06 -17.01 -24.61
CA GLU A 432 3.87 -18.22 -24.64
C GLU A 432 4.24 -18.72 -23.24
N HIS A 433 4.29 -17.78 -22.29
CA HIS A 433 4.73 -18.04 -20.94
C HIS A 433 3.77 -17.44 -19.91
N LEU A 434 3.71 -18.07 -18.74
CA LEU A 434 3.18 -17.49 -17.50
C LEU A 434 4.34 -17.37 -16.52
N ASP A 435 4.71 -16.13 -16.21
CA ASP A 435 5.66 -15.84 -15.15
C ASP A 435 4.90 -15.70 -13.82
N ILE A 436 5.44 -16.31 -12.76
CA ILE A 436 4.93 -16.23 -11.38
C ILE A 436 6.09 -15.81 -10.50
N HIS A 437 5.92 -14.74 -9.74
CA HIS A 437 6.91 -14.22 -8.81
C HIS A 437 6.31 -14.12 -7.41
N ILE A 438 6.91 -14.75 -6.44
CA ILE A 438 6.42 -14.89 -5.07
C ILE A 438 7.38 -14.22 -4.12
N TYR A 439 6.88 -13.31 -3.29
CA TYR A 439 7.54 -12.79 -2.11
C TYR A 439 6.80 -13.29 -0.87
N SER A 440 7.50 -13.96 0.02
CA SER A 440 6.95 -14.49 1.29
C SER A 440 7.74 -13.93 2.46
N ASP A 441 7.05 -13.35 3.42
CA ASP A 441 7.62 -12.91 4.70
C ASP A 441 6.82 -13.53 5.86
N LYS A 442 7.14 -13.20 7.09
CA LYS A 442 6.59 -13.85 8.29
C LYS A 442 5.05 -13.96 8.25
N ILE A 443 4.35 -12.89 7.91
CA ILE A 443 2.88 -12.88 7.90
C ILE A 443 2.28 -12.42 6.57
N SER A 444 3.06 -12.40 5.48
CA SER A 444 2.57 -11.98 4.16
C SER A 444 2.98 -12.93 3.04
N LEU A 445 2.13 -13.00 2.02
CA LEU A 445 2.41 -13.53 0.70
C LEU A 445 2.01 -12.50 -0.34
N GLU A 446 2.96 -12.06 -1.15
CA GLU A 446 2.71 -11.24 -2.34
C GLU A 446 3.04 -12.06 -3.59
N ILE A 447 2.04 -12.27 -4.44
CA ILE A 447 2.14 -13.07 -5.66
C ILE A 447 1.95 -12.16 -6.86
N PHE A 448 2.92 -12.11 -7.73
CA PHE A 448 2.87 -11.36 -8.97
C PHE A 448 2.82 -12.34 -10.14
N SER A 449 1.99 -12.08 -11.12
CA SER A 449 1.87 -12.95 -12.27
C SER A 449 1.55 -12.18 -13.54
N ASN A 450 1.60 -12.87 -14.68
CA ASN A 450 1.17 -12.33 -15.95
C ASN A 450 1.86 -11.01 -16.31
N ASP A 451 3.21 -11.00 -16.21
CA ASP A 451 4.03 -9.81 -16.46
C ASP A 451 3.68 -8.64 -15.53
N TYR A 452 3.45 -8.96 -14.24
CA TYR A 452 3.15 -8.00 -13.15
C TYR A 452 1.83 -7.21 -13.30
N GLN A 453 0.94 -7.62 -14.19
CA GLN A 453 -0.39 -7.04 -14.35
C GLN A 453 -1.41 -7.60 -13.34
N ASN A 454 -1.12 -8.78 -12.75
CA ASN A 454 -2.02 -9.49 -11.86
C ASN A 454 -1.30 -9.85 -10.56
N ASN A 455 -1.75 -9.26 -9.46
CA ASN A 455 -1.06 -9.38 -8.17
C ASN A 455 -2.05 -9.76 -7.06
N PHE A 456 -1.57 -10.54 -6.08
CA PHE A 456 -2.25 -10.79 -4.83
C PHE A 456 -1.36 -10.40 -3.67
N SER A 457 -1.85 -9.56 -2.76
CA SER A 457 -1.24 -9.29 -1.46
C SER A 457 -2.18 -9.80 -0.37
N CYS A 458 -1.71 -10.76 0.40
CA CYS A 458 -2.53 -11.40 1.42
C CYS A 458 -1.74 -11.70 2.69
N ASN A 459 -2.34 -11.36 3.82
CA ASN A 459 -1.79 -11.71 5.14
C ASN A 459 -2.19 -13.12 5.53
N ILE A 460 -1.21 -13.84 6.06
CA ILE A 460 -1.37 -15.18 6.64
C ILE A 460 -0.54 -15.27 7.92
N TYR A 461 -1.15 -15.74 9.01
CA TYR A 461 -0.53 -15.74 10.35
C TYR A 461 0.01 -17.11 10.76
N ASN A 462 0.32 -17.96 9.79
CA ASN A 462 1.07 -19.19 10.02
C ASN A 462 2.57 -18.90 9.92
N VAL A 463 3.27 -18.96 11.05
CA VAL A 463 4.71 -18.64 11.17
C VAL A 463 5.51 -19.82 11.74
N ASP A 464 5.03 -21.04 11.54
CA ASP A 464 5.75 -22.25 11.94
C ASP A 464 7.08 -22.36 11.18
N ASP A 465 8.13 -22.91 11.80
CA ASP A 465 9.47 -22.93 11.22
C ASP A 465 9.66 -24.01 10.15
N ASP A 466 8.84 -25.09 10.17
CA ASP A 466 8.96 -26.27 9.31
C ASP A 466 8.04 -26.23 8.07
N GLN A 467 7.73 -25.04 7.59
CA GLN A 467 6.83 -24.87 6.46
C GLN A 467 7.40 -25.42 5.15
N LYS A 468 6.54 -26.15 4.44
CA LYS A 468 6.81 -26.69 3.11
C LYS A 468 5.99 -25.97 2.05
N ASN A 469 6.54 -25.96 0.83
CA ASN A 469 5.87 -25.42 -0.35
C ASN A 469 5.93 -26.47 -1.46
N GLU A 470 4.84 -26.65 -2.19
CA GLU A 470 4.76 -27.60 -3.32
C GLU A 470 3.95 -27.04 -4.48
N MET A 471 4.25 -27.51 -5.67
CA MET A 471 3.49 -27.27 -6.90
C MET A 471 2.95 -28.59 -7.44
N THR A 472 1.75 -28.55 -8.03
CA THR A 472 1.13 -29.72 -8.70
C THR A 472 0.52 -29.30 -10.02
N ALA A 473 0.74 -30.08 -11.07
CA ALA A 473 0.05 -29.98 -12.36
C ALA A 473 -1.26 -30.76 -12.31
N ILE A 474 -2.36 -30.22 -12.83
CA ILE A 474 -3.68 -30.82 -12.80
C ILE A 474 -4.27 -30.79 -14.21
N GLY A 475 -4.78 -31.96 -14.68
CA GLY A 475 -5.42 -32.11 -15.97
C GLY A 475 -4.44 -32.09 -17.13
N GLY A 476 -3.22 -32.57 -16.90
CA GLY A 476 -2.13 -32.66 -17.86
C GLY A 476 -0.78 -32.32 -17.30
N ASP A 477 0.25 -32.38 -18.14
CA ASP A 477 1.65 -32.11 -17.78
C ASP A 477 1.99 -30.62 -17.83
N LEU A 478 2.89 -30.20 -16.96
CA LEU A 478 3.37 -28.81 -16.88
C LEU A 478 4.86 -28.72 -17.21
N MET A 479 5.23 -27.91 -18.19
CA MET A 479 6.61 -27.60 -18.52
C MET A 479 7.04 -26.29 -17.91
N ILE A 480 8.05 -26.33 -17.06
CA ILE A 480 8.64 -25.16 -16.41
C ILE A 480 10.03 -24.93 -17.01
N GLU A 481 10.27 -23.76 -17.57
CA GLU A 481 11.57 -23.39 -18.14
C GLU A 481 12.59 -23.09 -17.06
N SER A 482 12.17 -22.42 -15.98
CA SER A 482 13.06 -22.13 -14.85
C SER A 482 12.30 -21.93 -13.55
N ILE A 483 12.92 -22.36 -12.46
CA ILE A 483 12.57 -21.97 -11.07
C ILE A 483 13.84 -21.42 -10.46
N ARG A 484 13.77 -20.19 -9.95
CA ARG A 484 14.84 -19.54 -9.17
C ARG A 484 14.28 -19.16 -7.82
N SER A 485 15.00 -19.40 -6.76
CA SER A 485 14.56 -19.00 -5.42
C SER A 485 15.71 -18.57 -4.53
N TRP A 486 15.41 -17.70 -3.58
CA TRP A 486 16.38 -17.11 -2.63
C TRP A 486 15.77 -17.03 -1.24
N GLU A 487 16.63 -17.10 -0.24
CA GLU A 487 16.32 -16.56 1.08
C GLU A 487 16.47 -15.04 1.04
N LEU A 488 15.69 -14.33 1.83
CA LEU A 488 15.78 -12.89 1.92
C LEU A 488 16.30 -12.44 3.28
N GLU A 489 17.27 -11.53 3.28
CA GLU A 489 17.84 -10.96 4.50
C GLU A 489 16.85 -10.08 5.24
N LYS A 490 17.06 -9.94 6.54
CA LYS A 490 16.28 -9.03 7.39
C LYS A 490 16.80 -7.61 7.22
N THR A 491 15.90 -6.68 6.89
CA THR A 491 16.20 -5.24 6.74
C THR A 491 15.91 -4.43 7.98
N MET A 492 14.90 -4.86 8.77
CA MET A 492 14.48 -4.16 9.98
C MET A 492 15.31 -4.67 11.18
N LYS A 493 15.94 -3.74 11.88
CA LYS A 493 16.76 -4.02 13.08
C LYS A 493 15.92 -4.08 14.34
#